data_8791603c9589eca8a6f390d1f144e213
#
_entry.id   8791603c9589eca8a6f390d1f144e213
#
_cell.length_a   1.000
_cell.length_b   1.000
_cell.length_c   1.000
_cell.angle_alpha   90.00
_cell.angle_beta   90.00
_cell.angle_gamma   90.00
#
_symmetry.space_group_name_H-M   'P 1'
#
loop_
_entity.id
_entity.type
_entity.pdbx_description
1 polymer ?
#
loop_
_entity_poly.entity_id
_entity_poly.type
_entity_poly.pdbx_seq_one_letter_code
_entity_poly.pdbx_strand_id
1 'polypeptide(L)'
;MKLSVTPYTFHQEFYRGEMDVFHLIETIKCRYHLNAVDMWNPQLESITDEAYLKRVKAALDANDLIVNNYAMDGANLWDPDPEIRKRNVEFYRQNAKAAEILGAKSVKVDTGSHYLRHFRFAWDKDPKIKERNYGTFAANPVEDDEYWDQMIYTDEMIEYFQKVLKEYCDRAANMGYDVYIENHWATMCVASELKKVMDACAHPNLGVLAHLGRWFKGDTLEAEKLIAPYTRYVHVDLGMAEGGIFEHGKPYLDAGFDGYWGVEYTGEGENSYACAEYQLAAIKRLLSLKK
;
A
#
# COMPACT_ATOMS: atom_id res chain seq x y z
N MET A 1 -10.02 12.46 -13.71
CA MET A 1 -10.02 11.19 -12.95
C MET A 1 -8.72 11.12 -12.17
N LYS A 2 -8.77 10.71 -10.92
CA LYS A 2 -7.58 10.54 -10.06
C LYS A 2 -7.09 9.10 -10.23
N LEU A 3 -6.02 8.90 -11.00
CA LEU A 3 -5.47 7.59 -11.34
C LEU A 3 -3.98 7.55 -10.99
N SER A 4 -3.51 6.39 -10.51
CA SER A 4 -2.12 6.11 -10.20
C SER A 4 -1.75 4.69 -10.65
N VAL A 5 -0.47 4.40 -10.71
CA VAL A 5 0.06 3.03 -10.91
C VAL A 5 1.07 2.78 -9.81
N THR A 6 0.94 1.64 -9.14
CA THR A 6 1.91 1.24 -8.12
C THR A 6 3.17 0.72 -8.78
N PRO A 7 4.33 0.99 -8.23
CA PRO A 7 5.58 0.45 -8.74
C PRO A 7 5.64 -1.08 -8.73
N TYR A 8 4.91 -1.74 -7.80
CA TYR A 8 4.83 -3.20 -7.74
C TYR A 8 4.30 -3.82 -9.05
N THR A 9 3.50 -3.07 -9.82
CA THR A 9 3.09 -3.45 -11.18
C THR A 9 4.24 -3.89 -12.07
N PHE A 10 5.43 -3.31 -11.86
CA PHE A 10 6.65 -3.58 -12.63
C PHE A 10 7.72 -4.33 -11.81
N HIS A 11 7.31 -5.05 -10.76
CA HIS A 11 8.26 -5.72 -9.87
C HIS A 11 9.21 -6.67 -10.62
N GLN A 12 8.74 -7.35 -11.67
CA GLN A 12 9.56 -8.24 -12.50
C GLN A 12 10.66 -7.47 -13.27
N GLU A 13 10.31 -6.32 -13.84
CA GLU A 13 11.25 -5.45 -14.55
C GLU A 13 12.31 -4.89 -13.60
N PHE A 14 11.91 -4.50 -12.39
CA PHE A 14 12.85 -4.08 -11.35
C PHE A 14 13.79 -5.21 -10.94
N TYR A 15 13.29 -6.45 -10.78
CA TYR A 15 14.13 -7.61 -10.42
C TYR A 15 15.13 -7.97 -11.49
N ARG A 16 14.75 -7.84 -12.75
CA ARG A 16 15.65 -8.09 -13.89
C ARG A 16 16.62 -6.94 -14.14
N GLY A 17 16.47 -5.81 -13.44
CA GLY A 17 17.24 -4.59 -13.66
C GLY A 17 16.92 -3.87 -14.97
N GLU A 18 15.75 -4.14 -15.54
CA GLU A 18 15.24 -3.52 -16.77
C GLU A 18 14.54 -2.19 -16.48
N MET A 19 14.18 -1.94 -15.22
CA MET A 19 13.55 -0.72 -14.74
C MET A 19 14.22 -0.23 -13.46
N ASP A 20 14.38 1.07 -13.35
CA ASP A 20 14.67 1.81 -12.11
C ASP A 20 13.58 2.84 -11.85
N VAL A 21 13.72 3.62 -10.78
CA VAL A 21 12.72 4.63 -10.39
C VAL A 21 12.60 5.74 -11.44
N PHE A 22 13.67 6.08 -12.17
CA PHE A 22 13.64 7.13 -13.18
C PHE A 22 12.91 6.65 -14.44
N HIS A 23 13.16 5.41 -14.86
CA HIS A 23 12.43 4.78 -15.96
C HIS A 23 10.94 4.59 -15.60
N LEU A 24 10.62 4.26 -14.35
CA LEU A 24 9.22 4.23 -13.88
C LEU A 24 8.55 5.60 -14.07
N ILE A 25 9.18 6.69 -13.60
CA ILE A 25 8.67 8.06 -13.72
C ILE A 25 8.37 8.42 -15.20
N GLU A 26 9.31 8.13 -16.09
CA GLU A 26 9.12 8.33 -17.52
C GLU A 26 7.98 7.47 -18.10
N THR A 27 7.89 6.21 -17.68
CA THR A 27 6.82 5.29 -18.11
C THR A 27 5.45 5.82 -17.70
N ILE A 28 5.28 6.25 -16.47
CA ILE A 28 4.02 6.80 -15.96
C ILE A 28 3.62 8.05 -16.75
N LYS A 29 4.56 8.94 -17.02
CA LYS A 29 4.29 10.18 -17.75
C LYS A 29 4.06 9.97 -19.23
N CYS A 30 4.98 9.27 -19.90
CA CYS A 30 5.01 9.22 -21.36
C CYS A 30 4.13 8.11 -21.94
N ARG A 31 3.99 6.98 -21.24
CA ARG A 31 3.18 5.86 -21.73
C ARG A 31 1.71 5.94 -21.26
N TYR A 32 1.50 6.18 -19.96
CA TYR A 32 0.15 6.16 -19.39
C TYR A 32 -0.49 7.56 -19.32
N HIS A 33 0.28 8.62 -19.55
CA HIS A 33 -0.18 10.02 -19.52
C HIS A 33 -0.86 10.38 -18.20
N LEU A 34 -0.32 9.86 -17.08
CA LEU A 34 -0.82 10.17 -15.75
C LEU A 34 -0.08 11.37 -15.13
N ASN A 35 -0.65 11.90 -14.08
CA ASN A 35 -0.08 12.99 -13.27
C ASN A 35 0.23 12.56 -11.83
N ALA A 36 0.07 11.28 -11.52
CA ALA A 36 0.37 10.70 -10.23
C ALA A 36 1.00 9.32 -10.38
N VAL A 37 1.90 9.01 -9.47
CA VAL A 37 2.59 7.72 -9.35
C VAL A 37 2.66 7.37 -7.87
N ASP A 38 2.73 6.09 -7.56
CA ASP A 38 3.09 5.67 -6.21
C ASP A 38 4.58 5.39 -6.14
N MET A 39 5.11 5.41 -4.92
CA MET A 39 6.46 4.95 -4.61
C MET A 39 6.39 3.77 -3.65
N TRP A 40 7.36 2.90 -3.75
CA TRP A 40 7.47 1.73 -2.89
C TRP A 40 8.93 1.60 -2.41
N ASN A 41 9.12 1.53 -1.10
CA ASN A 41 10.47 1.61 -0.53
C ASN A 41 11.48 0.61 -1.10
N PRO A 42 11.14 -0.65 -1.47
CA PRO A 42 12.12 -1.59 -2.03
C PRO A 42 12.65 -1.23 -3.41
N GLN A 43 11.97 -0.35 -4.14
CA GLN A 43 12.41 0.06 -5.48
C GLN A 43 13.35 1.26 -5.47
N LEU A 44 13.48 1.92 -4.33
CA LEU A 44 14.44 2.99 -4.16
C LEU A 44 15.83 2.40 -3.86
N GLU A 45 16.88 2.92 -4.48
CA GLU A 45 18.25 2.52 -4.19
C GLU A 45 18.62 2.80 -2.72
N SER A 46 18.05 3.85 -2.15
CA SER A 46 18.21 4.21 -0.74
C SER A 46 17.04 5.04 -0.25
N ILE A 47 16.57 4.74 0.97
CA ILE A 47 15.59 5.55 1.69
C ILE A 47 16.25 6.57 2.63
N THR A 48 17.58 6.54 2.77
CA THR A 48 18.34 7.39 3.71
C THR A 48 19.32 8.34 3.02
N ASP A 49 19.65 8.10 1.75
CA ASP A 49 20.47 9.04 0.97
C ASP A 49 19.60 10.21 0.46
N GLU A 50 19.70 11.34 1.17
CA GLU A 50 18.94 12.54 0.80
C GLU A 50 19.32 13.09 -0.57
N ALA A 51 20.56 12.94 -1.02
CA ALA A 51 20.97 13.43 -2.33
C ALA A 51 20.30 12.61 -3.44
N TYR A 52 20.24 11.28 -3.28
CA TYR A 52 19.50 10.41 -4.17
C TYR A 52 18.00 10.74 -4.17
N LEU A 53 17.35 10.84 -3.01
CA LEU A 53 15.93 11.15 -2.90
C LEU A 53 15.58 12.50 -3.53
N LYS A 54 16.45 13.51 -3.38
CA LYS A 54 16.28 14.82 -4.05
C LYS A 54 16.40 14.72 -5.58
N ARG A 55 17.26 13.83 -6.11
CA ARG A 55 17.30 13.57 -7.56
C ARG A 55 16.01 12.92 -8.06
N VAL A 56 15.47 11.93 -7.30
CA VAL A 56 14.16 11.33 -7.62
C VAL A 56 13.07 12.38 -7.59
N LYS A 57 13.04 13.23 -6.55
CA LYS A 57 12.07 14.33 -6.47
C LYS A 57 12.18 15.30 -7.65
N ALA A 58 13.38 15.66 -8.05
CA ALA A 58 13.59 16.54 -9.21
C ALA A 58 13.09 15.90 -10.52
N ALA A 59 13.25 14.57 -10.68
CA ALA A 59 12.70 13.86 -11.84
C ALA A 59 11.16 13.83 -11.82
N LEU A 60 10.55 13.64 -10.65
CA LEU A 60 9.09 13.74 -10.48
C LEU A 60 8.58 15.13 -10.87
N ASP A 61 9.23 16.19 -10.38
CA ASP A 61 8.84 17.58 -10.68
C ASP A 61 9.00 17.92 -12.16
N ALA A 62 10.10 17.48 -12.78
CA ALA A 62 10.35 17.69 -14.21
C ALA A 62 9.28 17.01 -15.10
N ASN A 63 8.60 15.99 -14.60
CA ASN A 63 7.53 15.27 -15.28
C ASN A 63 6.13 15.67 -14.80
N ASP A 64 5.98 16.70 -13.96
CA ASP A 64 4.72 17.10 -13.34
C ASP A 64 3.98 15.92 -12.70
N LEU A 65 4.70 15.06 -11.97
CA LEU A 65 4.15 13.91 -11.26
C LEU A 65 4.11 14.17 -9.76
N ILE A 66 2.98 13.90 -9.15
CA ILE A 66 2.86 13.81 -7.70
C ILE A 66 3.08 12.38 -7.24
N VAL A 67 3.68 12.20 -6.06
CA VAL A 67 3.65 10.92 -5.34
C VAL A 67 2.32 10.86 -4.59
N ASN A 68 1.39 10.04 -5.09
CA ASN A 68 0.08 9.89 -4.44
C ASN A 68 0.20 9.11 -3.15
N ASN A 69 0.92 7.98 -3.19
CA ASN A 69 1.14 7.14 -2.03
C ASN A 69 2.59 6.64 -1.98
N TYR A 70 3.14 6.54 -0.78
CA TYR A 70 4.43 5.90 -0.53
C TYR A 70 4.20 4.64 0.31
N ALA A 71 4.30 3.48 -0.30
CA ALA A 71 4.13 2.19 0.36
C ALA A 71 5.39 1.82 1.17
N MET A 72 5.19 1.54 2.46
CA MET A 72 6.26 1.17 3.39
C MET A 72 6.14 -0.30 3.77
N ASP A 73 6.70 -1.19 2.97
CA ASP A 73 6.80 -2.59 3.35
C ASP A 73 7.89 -2.78 4.40
N GLY A 74 7.62 -3.63 5.39
CA GLY A 74 8.55 -3.92 6.49
C GLY A 74 8.42 -3.02 7.72
N ALA A 75 7.60 -1.97 7.67
CA ALA A 75 7.31 -1.11 8.82
C ALA A 75 6.03 -1.55 9.55
N ASN A 76 5.84 -2.86 9.77
CA ASN A 76 4.65 -3.39 10.42
C ASN A 76 4.48 -2.79 11.83
N LEU A 77 3.26 -2.37 12.16
CA LEU A 77 2.98 -1.80 13.48
C LEU A 77 3.17 -2.83 14.58
N TRP A 78 2.64 -4.04 14.39
CA TRP A 78 2.71 -5.10 15.37
C TRP A 78 3.68 -6.20 14.96
N ASP A 79 4.40 -6.67 15.97
CA ASP A 79 5.15 -7.92 16.00
C ASP A 79 5.07 -8.47 17.42
N PRO A 80 4.99 -9.79 17.65
CA PRO A 80 5.02 -10.38 18.99
C PRO A 80 6.27 -9.99 19.78
N ASP A 81 7.42 -9.80 19.10
CA ASP A 81 8.67 -9.36 19.73
C ASP A 81 8.71 -7.83 19.87
N PRO A 82 8.76 -7.29 21.10
CA PRO A 82 8.85 -5.84 21.34
C PRO A 82 10.09 -5.17 20.73
N GLU A 83 11.20 -5.89 20.58
CA GLU A 83 12.41 -5.32 19.98
C GLU A 83 12.24 -5.18 18.47
N ILE A 84 11.49 -6.07 17.83
CA ILE A 84 11.11 -5.93 16.42
C ILE A 84 10.17 -4.75 16.27
N ARG A 85 9.15 -4.59 17.15
CA ARG A 85 8.29 -3.41 17.12
C ARG A 85 9.06 -2.09 17.16
N LYS A 86 10.08 -1.99 18.03
CA LYS A 86 10.94 -0.78 18.10
C LYS A 86 11.69 -0.54 16.80
N ARG A 87 12.25 -1.58 16.20
CA ARG A 87 12.95 -1.48 14.90
C ARG A 87 12.00 -1.06 13.79
N ASN A 88 10.79 -1.60 13.78
CA ASN A 88 9.77 -1.24 12.79
C ASN A 88 9.35 0.23 12.92
N VAL A 89 9.21 0.76 14.13
CA VAL A 89 8.96 2.20 14.36
C VAL A 89 10.12 3.06 13.84
N GLU A 90 11.38 2.67 14.07
CA GLU A 90 12.52 3.41 13.54
C GLU A 90 12.59 3.32 12.03
N PHE A 91 12.29 2.15 11.45
CA PHE A 91 12.22 1.98 10.01
C PHE A 91 11.08 2.80 9.37
N TYR A 92 9.92 2.89 10.05
CA TYR A 92 8.87 3.83 9.65
C TYR A 92 9.39 5.26 9.61
N ARG A 93 10.09 5.74 10.64
CA ARG A 93 10.59 7.11 10.70
C ARG A 93 11.53 7.45 9.56
N GLN A 94 12.40 6.51 9.16
CA GLN A 94 13.29 6.67 8.01
C GLN A 94 12.50 6.74 6.70
N ASN A 95 11.55 5.85 6.51
CA ASN A 95 10.67 5.86 5.34
C ASN A 95 9.78 7.12 5.29
N ALA A 96 9.24 7.57 6.42
CA ALA A 96 8.45 8.80 6.49
C ALA A 96 9.28 10.01 6.05
N LYS A 97 10.56 10.08 6.45
CA LYS A 97 11.46 11.15 5.98
C LYS A 97 11.69 11.06 4.46
N ALA A 98 11.86 9.86 3.91
CA ALA A 98 11.97 9.68 2.47
C ALA A 98 10.68 10.13 1.74
N ALA A 99 9.52 9.72 2.23
CA ALA A 99 8.22 10.12 1.69
C ALA A 99 8.03 11.64 1.72
N GLU A 100 8.44 12.31 2.80
CA GLU A 100 8.42 13.77 2.96
C GLU A 100 9.32 14.47 1.92
N ILE A 101 10.54 13.96 1.70
CA ILE A 101 11.46 14.50 0.68
C ILE A 101 10.85 14.34 -0.73
N LEU A 102 10.22 13.22 -1.00
CA LEU A 102 9.56 12.94 -2.28
C LEU A 102 8.25 13.71 -2.46
N GLY A 103 7.70 14.32 -1.39
CA GLY A 103 6.46 15.09 -1.41
C GLY A 103 5.22 14.21 -1.52
N ALA A 104 5.26 13.01 -0.94
CA ALA A 104 4.14 12.08 -0.91
C ALA A 104 2.89 12.70 -0.27
N LYS A 105 1.71 12.37 -0.82
CA LYS A 105 0.41 12.81 -0.29
C LYS A 105 -0.14 11.85 0.75
N SER A 106 0.34 10.62 0.75
CA SER A 106 0.03 9.63 1.77
C SER A 106 1.17 8.62 1.91
N VAL A 107 1.17 7.93 3.04
CA VAL A 107 2.03 6.78 3.29
C VAL A 107 1.17 5.58 3.66
N LYS A 108 1.55 4.39 3.19
CA LYS A 108 0.87 3.14 3.55
C LYS A 108 1.72 2.38 4.55
N VAL A 109 1.08 1.88 5.61
CA VAL A 109 1.67 1.00 6.61
C VAL A 109 0.82 -0.25 6.79
N ASP A 110 1.47 -1.34 7.19
CA ASP A 110 0.81 -2.59 7.55
C ASP A 110 0.67 -2.71 9.06
N THR A 111 -0.48 -3.19 9.53
CA THR A 111 -0.69 -3.38 10.97
C THR A 111 0.14 -4.52 11.55
N GLY A 112 0.49 -5.52 10.74
CA GLY A 112 1.06 -6.75 11.24
C GLY A 112 0.01 -7.70 11.83
N SER A 113 0.44 -8.80 12.39
CA SER A 113 -0.41 -9.83 12.98
C SER A 113 0.32 -10.58 14.09
N HIS A 114 -0.43 -11.29 14.96
CA HIS A 114 0.15 -12.25 15.89
C HIS A 114 0.94 -13.35 15.19
N TYR A 115 0.50 -13.72 14.01
CA TYR A 115 1.08 -14.75 13.18
C TYR A 115 1.58 -14.10 11.90
N LEU A 116 2.87 -13.77 11.86
CA LEU A 116 3.51 -13.36 10.63
C LEU A 116 3.77 -14.61 9.79
N ARG A 117 2.91 -14.87 8.80
CA ARG A 117 3.28 -15.77 7.73
C ARG A 117 4.47 -15.20 7.00
N HIS A 118 5.52 -15.97 6.79
CA HIS A 118 6.56 -15.61 5.86
C HIS A 118 5.92 -15.48 4.48
N PHE A 119 5.67 -14.26 4.08
CA PHE A 119 5.65 -13.98 2.66
C PHE A 119 7.10 -14.06 2.19
N ARG A 120 7.51 -15.21 1.68
CA ARG A 120 8.72 -15.33 0.89
C ARG A 120 8.40 -14.73 -0.47
N PHE A 121 8.52 -13.44 -0.55
CA PHE A 121 8.55 -12.79 -1.84
C PHE A 121 9.76 -13.29 -2.63
N ALA A 122 9.70 -13.27 -3.96
CA ALA A 122 10.83 -13.74 -4.80
C ALA A 122 12.16 -13.03 -4.48
N TRP A 123 12.10 -11.82 -3.97
CA TRP A 123 13.25 -11.04 -3.49
C TRP A 123 13.93 -11.56 -2.22
N ASP A 124 13.32 -12.42 -1.42
CA ASP A 124 14.02 -13.11 -0.32
C ASP A 124 15.19 -13.93 -0.83
N LYS A 125 15.22 -14.20 -2.12
CA LYS A 125 16.29 -14.94 -2.79
C LYS A 125 17.40 -14.04 -3.34
N ASP A 126 17.17 -12.72 -3.45
CA ASP A 126 18.18 -11.77 -3.92
C ASP A 126 18.85 -11.06 -2.73
N PRO A 127 20.13 -11.40 -2.40
CA PRO A 127 20.85 -10.77 -1.29
C PRO A 127 20.94 -9.24 -1.44
N LYS A 128 20.99 -8.71 -2.66
CA LYS A 128 21.09 -7.27 -2.91
C LYS A 128 19.81 -6.54 -2.55
N ILE A 129 18.66 -7.17 -2.67
CA ILE A 129 17.38 -6.59 -2.28
C ILE A 129 17.21 -6.66 -0.77
N LYS A 130 17.64 -7.77 -0.16
CA LYS A 130 17.58 -7.97 1.29
C LYS A 130 18.43 -6.94 2.06
N GLU A 131 19.54 -6.47 1.49
CA GLU A 131 20.37 -5.42 2.06
C GLU A 131 19.79 -4.02 1.84
N ARG A 132 18.87 -3.87 0.90
CA ARG A 132 18.46 -2.56 0.40
C ARG A 132 17.48 -1.82 1.26
N ASN A 133 16.61 -2.34 2.08
CA ASN A 133 15.64 -1.47 2.79
C ASN A 133 14.51 -2.21 3.50
N TYR A 134 14.63 -3.51 3.72
CA TYR A 134 13.61 -4.25 4.45
C TYR A 134 13.80 -4.13 5.96
N GLY A 135 12.73 -3.72 6.63
CA GLY A 135 12.55 -4.05 8.04
C GLY A 135 12.59 -5.56 8.22
N THR A 136 13.05 -6.02 9.36
CA THR A 136 13.13 -7.43 9.65
C THR A 136 11.73 -8.00 9.80
N PHE A 137 11.33 -8.90 8.92
CA PHE A 137 10.16 -9.72 9.17
C PHE A 137 10.57 -10.82 10.16
N ALA A 138 10.03 -10.78 11.36
CA ALA A 138 10.13 -11.93 12.25
C ALA A 138 9.23 -13.03 11.71
N ALA A 139 9.83 -14.14 11.40
CA ALA A 139 9.13 -15.26 10.89
C ALA A 139 8.90 -16.28 11.98
N ASN A 140 7.67 -16.42 12.39
CA ASN A 140 7.19 -17.69 12.91
C ASN A 140 6.26 -18.29 11.85
N PRO A 141 6.69 -19.32 11.12
CA PRO A 141 5.79 -20.04 10.24
C PRO A 141 4.76 -20.73 11.13
N VAL A 142 3.55 -20.23 11.15
CA VAL A 142 2.40 -21.01 11.60
C VAL A 142 1.91 -21.74 10.36
N GLU A 143 2.23 -23.01 10.27
CA GLU A 143 1.56 -23.92 9.38
C GLU A 143 0.23 -24.18 10.06
N ASP A 144 -0.92 -23.89 9.38
CA ASP A 144 -2.19 -24.55 9.55
C ASP A 144 -3.43 -23.66 9.63
N ASP A 145 -4.58 -24.30 9.53
CA ASP A 145 -5.94 -23.76 9.58
C ASP A 145 -6.22 -22.88 10.82
N GLU A 146 -5.54 -23.10 11.95
CA GLU A 146 -5.61 -22.25 13.14
C GLU A 146 -5.26 -20.79 12.86
N TYR A 147 -4.41 -20.53 11.88
CA TYR A 147 -4.06 -19.16 11.47
C TYR A 147 -5.28 -18.37 10.99
N TRP A 148 -6.14 -19.00 10.20
CA TRP A 148 -7.33 -18.37 9.65
C TRP A 148 -8.40 -18.10 10.72
N ASP A 149 -8.49 -18.96 11.72
CA ASP A 149 -9.45 -18.81 12.82
C ASP A 149 -9.04 -17.73 13.80
N GLN A 150 -7.75 -17.43 13.90
CA GLN A 150 -7.18 -16.46 14.84
C GLN A 150 -6.89 -15.08 14.22
N MET A 151 -7.43 -14.76 13.05
CA MET A 151 -7.29 -13.42 12.44
C MET A 151 -8.15 -12.40 13.20
N ILE A 152 -7.68 -12.03 14.39
CA ILE A 152 -8.27 -11.00 15.24
C ILE A 152 -7.20 -10.04 15.74
N TYR A 153 -7.57 -8.82 16.05
CA TYR A 153 -6.74 -7.92 16.85
C TYR A 153 -7.15 -8.00 18.30
N THR A 154 -6.18 -8.33 19.16
CA THR A 154 -6.40 -8.31 20.62
C THR A 154 -6.49 -6.89 21.15
N ASP A 155 -7.04 -6.73 22.38
CA ASP A 155 -7.09 -5.42 23.02
C ASP A 155 -5.70 -4.79 23.17
N GLU A 156 -4.66 -5.59 23.51
CA GLU A 156 -3.27 -5.13 23.57
C GLU A 156 -2.79 -4.57 22.21
N MET A 157 -3.13 -5.24 21.10
CA MET A 157 -2.77 -4.74 19.76
C MET A 157 -3.49 -3.43 19.46
N ILE A 158 -4.77 -3.33 19.76
CA ILE A 158 -5.57 -2.12 19.53
C ILE A 158 -5.00 -0.94 20.34
N GLU A 159 -4.70 -1.14 21.63
CA GLU A 159 -4.06 -0.09 22.47
C GLU A 159 -2.72 0.34 21.92
N TYR A 160 -1.93 -0.60 21.44
CA TYR A 160 -0.65 -0.30 20.80
C TYR A 160 -0.82 0.48 19.50
N PHE A 161 -1.76 0.08 18.64
CA PHE A 161 -2.08 0.77 17.40
C PHE A 161 -2.54 2.21 17.65
N GLN A 162 -3.42 2.44 18.62
CA GLN A 162 -3.86 3.78 19.00
C GLN A 162 -2.67 4.70 19.30
N LYS A 163 -1.72 4.20 20.08
CA LYS A 163 -0.53 4.96 20.44
C LYS A 163 0.35 5.27 19.23
N VAL A 164 0.68 4.26 18.43
CA VAL A 164 1.65 4.40 17.34
C VAL A 164 1.03 5.14 16.15
N LEU A 165 -0.21 4.80 15.77
CA LEU A 165 -0.91 5.50 14.68
C LEU A 165 -1.19 6.95 15.02
N LYS A 166 -1.46 7.26 16.30
CA LYS A 166 -1.57 8.68 16.70
C LYS A 166 -0.27 9.45 16.44
N GLU A 167 0.90 8.89 16.83
CA GLU A 167 2.21 9.51 16.54
C GLU A 167 2.41 9.70 15.03
N TYR A 168 2.08 8.68 14.23
CA TYR A 168 2.27 8.72 12.79
C TYR A 168 1.34 9.74 12.12
N CYS A 169 0.07 9.77 12.52
CA CYS A 169 -0.91 10.70 11.98
C CYS A 169 -0.66 12.15 12.43
N ASP A 170 -0.23 12.39 13.67
CA ASP A 170 0.17 13.71 14.15
C ASP A 170 1.35 14.26 13.33
N ARG A 171 2.36 13.41 13.04
CA ARG A 171 3.46 13.77 12.14
C ARG A 171 2.95 14.08 10.74
N ALA A 172 2.12 13.21 10.20
CA ALA A 172 1.55 13.35 8.87
C ALA A 172 0.75 14.66 8.74
N ALA A 173 -0.08 14.99 9.74
CA ALA A 173 -0.83 16.24 9.79
C ALA A 173 0.09 17.48 9.75
N ASN A 174 1.19 17.44 10.49
CA ASN A 174 2.17 18.53 10.53
C ASN A 174 2.93 18.70 9.21
N MET A 175 3.10 17.60 8.45
CA MET A 175 3.86 17.57 7.19
C MET A 175 2.97 17.63 5.95
N GLY A 176 1.65 17.55 6.10
CA GLY A 176 0.67 17.70 5.02
C GLY A 176 0.44 16.44 4.17
N TYR A 177 0.49 15.26 4.79
CA TYR A 177 0.14 13.99 4.17
C TYR A 177 -0.77 13.14 5.08
N ASP A 178 -1.30 12.03 4.55
CA ASP A 178 -2.14 11.09 5.29
C ASP A 178 -1.41 9.76 5.55
N VAL A 179 -1.92 8.98 6.51
CA VAL A 179 -1.47 7.61 6.81
C VAL A 179 -2.58 6.64 6.43
N TYR A 180 -2.27 5.60 5.65
CA TYR A 180 -3.24 4.60 5.25
C TYR A 180 -2.83 3.22 5.77
N ILE A 181 -3.83 2.45 6.21
CA ILE A 181 -3.72 1.02 6.44
C ILE A 181 -4.33 0.32 5.23
N GLU A 182 -3.63 -0.66 4.67
CA GLU A 182 -4.11 -1.45 3.54
C GLU A 182 -4.67 -2.80 4.00
N ASN A 183 -5.73 -3.30 3.36
CA ASN A 183 -6.11 -4.71 3.47
C ASN A 183 -5.19 -5.57 2.61
N HIS A 184 -3.92 -5.63 3.01
CA HIS A 184 -2.83 -6.19 2.23
C HIS A 184 -2.68 -7.70 2.46
N TRP A 185 -2.65 -8.13 3.72
CA TRP A 185 -2.49 -9.53 4.13
C TRP A 185 -2.97 -9.77 5.56
N ALA A 186 -3.19 -11.03 5.93
CA ALA A 186 -3.55 -11.49 7.28
C ALA A 186 -4.79 -10.74 7.86
N THR A 187 -4.73 -10.36 9.12
CA THR A 187 -5.84 -9.76 9.89
C THR A 187 -6.37 -8.47 9.27
N MET A 188 -5.52 -7.72 8.56
CA MET A 188 -5.96 -6.51 7.82
C MET A 188 -7.00 -6.81 6.75
N CYS A 189 -7.03 -8.04 6.22
CA CYS A 189 -8.01 -8.47 5.24
C CYS A 189 -9.34 -8.94 5.87
N VAL A 190 -9.49 -8.84 7.18
CA VAL A 190 -10.76 -9.06 7.88
C VAL A 190 -11.41 -7.70 8.14
N ALA A 191 -12.44 -7.37 7.37
CA ALA A 191 -13.01 -6.02 7.36
C ALA A 191 -13.51 -5.55 8.73
N SER A 192 -14.11 -6.44 9.54
CA SER A 192 -14.52 -6.12 10.91
C SER A 192 -13.34 -5.80 11.82
N GLU A 193 -12.20 -6.46 11.63
CA GLU A 193 -11.00 -6.22 12.41
C GLU A 193 -10.32 -4.90 11.99
N LEU A 194 -10.21 -4.66 10.67
CA LEU A 194 -9.72 -3.38 10.18
C LEU A 194 -10.59 -2.22 10.66
N LYS A 195 -11.92 -2.38 10.65
CA LYS A 195 -12.85 -1.37 11.19
C LYS A 195 -12.60 -1.08 12.66
N LYS A 196 -12.32 -2.10 13.50
CA LYS A 196 -11.97 -1.89 14.92
C LYS A 196 -10.77 -0.96 15.08
N VAL A 197 -9.74 -1.13 14.26
CA VAL A 197 -8.55 -0.26 14.26
C VAL A 197 -8.95 1.16 13.87
N MET A 198 -9.71 1.33 12.80
CA MET A 198 -10.13 2.64 12.31
C MET A 198 -10.97 3.39 13.34
N ASP A 199 -11.94 2.71 13.96
CA ASP A 199 -12.80 3.30 15.00
C ASP A 199 -12.01 3.66 16.26
N ALA A 200 -11.10 2.78 16.68
CA ALA A 200 -10.29 3.00 17.88
C ALA A 200 -9.29 4.16 17.72
N CYS A 201 -8.71 4.31 16.55
CA CYS A 201 -7.70 5.35 16.28
C CYS A 201 -8.32 6.69 15.87
N ALA A 202 -9.43 6.70 15.17
CA ALA A 202 -10.30 7.84 14.80
C ALA A 202 -9.57 9.17 14.54
N HIS A 203 -8.47 9.15 13.75
CA HIS A 203 -7.69 10.34 13.45
C HIS A 203 -8.06 10.90 12.05
N PRO A 204 -8.17 12.23 11.85
CA PRO A 204 -8.55 12.81 10.56
C PRO A 204 -7.56 12.49 9.42
N ASN A 205 -6.28 12.27 9.73
CA ASN A 205 -5.25 11.87 8.75
C ASN A 205 -5.08 10.35 8.65
N LEU A 206 -5.95 9.54 9.29
CA LEU A 206 -5.94 8.10 9.12
C LEU A 206 -7.01 7.69 8.10
N GLY A 207 -6.63 6.86 7.15
CA GLY A 207 -7.52 6.31 6.14
C GLY A 207 -7.21 4.85 5.82
N VAL A 208 -8.01 4.30 4.92
CA VAL A 208 -7.77 2.96 4.37
C VAL A 208 -7.35 3.09 2.91
N LEU A 209 -6.30 2.35 2.54
CA LEU A 209 -6.02 1.94 1.19
C LEU A 209 -6.73 0.60 0.98
N ALA A 210 -7.81 0.60 0.21
CA ALA A 210 -8.58 -0.61 -0.04
C ALA A 210 -8.09 -1.31 -1.30
N HIS A 211 -7.62 -2.55 -1.16
CA HIS A 211 -7.38 -3.43 -2.27
C HIS A 211 -8.67 -4.20 -2.59
N LEU A 212 -9.29 -3.91 -3.73
CA LEU A 212 -10.60 -4.45 -4.08
C LEU A 212 -10.62 -5.98 -4.07
N GLY A 213 -11.64 -6.54 -3.45
CA GLY A 213 -11.88 -7.98 -3.41
C GLY A 213 -10.94 -8.77 -2.49
N ARG A 214 -9.93 -8.15 -1.89
CA ARG A 214 -8.95 -8.81 -1.01
C ARG A 214 -9.45 -8.88 0.44
N TRP A 215 -10.63 -9.49 0.62
CA TRP A 215 -11.23 -9.67 1.93
C TRP A 215 -11.28 -11.15 2.32
N PHE A 216 -10.96 -11.41 3.58
CA PHE A 216 -11.05 -12.73 4.19
C PHE A 216 -12.21 -12.75 5.18
N LYS A 217 -12.83 -13.90 5.34
CA LYS A 217 -14.00 -14.09 6.22
C LYS A 217 -15.23 -13.25 5.84
N GLY A 218 -16.33 -13.92 5.60
CA GLY A 218 -17.61 -13.31 5.28
C GLY A 218 -17.80 -12.95 3.80
N ASP A 219 -18.81 -12.15 3.54
CA ASP A 219 -19.15 -11.68 2.21
C ASP A 219 -18.26 -10.50 1.81
N THR A 220 -17.62 -10.60 0.67
CA THR A 220 -16.67 -9.59 0.19
C THR A 220 -17.34 -8.25 -0.12
N LEU A 221 -18.57 -8.25 -0.65
CA LEU A 221 -19.29 -7.01 -0.93
C LEU A 221 -19.74 -6.29 0.35
N GLU A 222 -20.13 -7.04 1.38
CA GLU A 222 -20.43 -6.45 2.68
C GLU A 222 -19.16 -5.88 3.34
N ALA A 223 -18.01 -6.53 3.13
CA ALA A 223 -16.71 -6.00 3.56
C ALA A 223 -16.36 -4.67 2.85
N GLU A 224 -16.58 -4.59 1.52
CA GLU A 224 -16.40 -3.34 0.76
C GLU A 224 -17.28 -2.21 1.31
N LYS A 225 -18.57 -2.48 1.52
CA LYS A 225 -19.51 -1.50 2.08
C LYS A 225 -19.10 -1.03 3.48
N LEU A 226 -18.62 -1.95 4.31
CA LEU A 226 -18.19 -1.67 5.68
C LEU A 226 -16.97 -0.73 5.72
N ILE A 227 -16.05 -0.89 4.77
CA ILE A 227 -14.78 -0.16 4.75
C ILE A 227 -14.80 1.09 3.86
N ALA A 228 -15.69 1.16 2.89
CA ALA A 228 -15.79 2.30 1.98
C ALA A 228 -15.80 3.69 2.67
N PRO A 229 -16.47 3.90 3.83
CA PRO A 229 -16.45 5.21 4.52
C PRO A 229 -15.07 5.65 5.03
N TYR A 230 -14.16 4.71 5.28
CA TYR A 230 -12.79 4.98 5.74
C TYR A 230 -11.79 5.09 4.61
N THR A 231 -12.19 4.70 3.39
CA THR A 231 -11.28 4.56 2.26
C THR A 231 -10.87 5.91 1.68
N ARG A 232 -9.58 6.07 1.46
CA ARG A 232 -8.96 7.27 0.85
C ARG A 232 -8.22 6.95 -0.45
N TYR A 233 -7.91 5.67 -0.67
CA TYR A 233 -7.23 5.18 -1.85
C TYR A 233 -7.68 3.77 -2.16
N VAL A 234 -7.77 3.40 -3.44
CA VAL A 234 -8.21 2.07 -3.89
C VAL A 234 -7.17 1.47 -4.83
N HIS A 235 -6.75 0.23 -4.57
CA HIS A 235 -5.97 -0.59 -5.51
C HIS A 235 -6.88 -1.57 -6.26
N VAL A 236 -6.57 -1.75 -7.54
CA VAL A 236 -7.25 -2.69 -8.43
C VAL A 236 -6.21 -3.62 -9.05
N ASP A 237 -6.32 -4.92 -8.80
CA ASP A 237 -5.50 -5.92 -9.46
C ASP A 237 -6.09 -6.35 -10.82
N LEU A 238 -5.35 -7.19 -11.57
CA LEU A 238 -5.77 -7.63 -12.90
C LEU A 238 -7.05 -8.46 -12.85
N GLY A 239 -7.13 -9.43 -11.94
CA GLY A 239 -8.33 -10.30 -11.84
C GLY A 239 -9.58 -9.50 -11.51
N MET A 240 -9.47 -8.50 -10.66
CA MET A 240 -10.56 -7.57 -10.35
C MET A 240 -10.94 -6.72 -11.57
N ALA A 241 -9.97 -6.24 -12.34
CA ALA A 241 -10.22 -5.48 -13.56
C ALA A 241 -10.92 -6.32 -14.64
N GLU A 242 -10.62 -7.62 -14.73
CA GLU A 242 -11.22 -8.55 -15.69
C GLU A 242 -12.69 -8.91 -15.39
N GLY A 243 -13.06 -9.00 -14.11
CA GLY A 243 -14.39 -9.55 -13.80
C GLY A 243 -15.18 -8.93 -12.65
N GLY A 244 -14.56 -8.16 -11.76
CA GLY A 244 -15.21 -7.74 -10.50
C GLY A 244 -15.36 -6.23 -10.28
N ILE A 245 -14.66 -5.41 -11.04
CA ILE A 245 -14.45 -3.99 -10.74
C ILE A 245 -15.76 -3.18 -10.61
N PHE A 246 -16.80 -3.52 -11.38
CA PHE A 246 -18.07 -2.79 -11.31
C PHE A 246 -18.84 -3.11 -10.05
N GLU A 247 -18.84 -4.37 -9.64
CA GLU A 247 -19.52 -4.82 -8.45
C GLU A 247 -18.80 -4.35 -7.18
N HIS A 248 -17.51 -4.59 -7.10
CA HIS A 248 -16.67 -4.24 -5.94
C HIS A 248 -16.33 -2.75 -5.85
N GLY A 249 -16.24 -2.05 -6.96
CA GLY A 249 -16.00 -0.61 -6.99
C GLY A 249 -17.23 0.23 -6.65
N LYS A 250 -18.43 -0.30 -6.89
CA LYS A 250 -19.68 0.44 -6.65
C LYS A 250 -19.86 0.89 -5.19
N PRO A 251 -19.61 0.08 -4.15
CA PRO A 251 -19.72 0.52 -2.76
C PRO A 251 -18.93 1.80 -2.44
N TYR A 252 -17.76 1.97 -3.02
CA TYR A 252 -16.93 3.17 -2.85
C TYR A 252 -17.55 4.38 -3.54
N LEU A 253 -18.03 4.20 -4.77
CA LEU A 253 -18.71 5.29 -5.50
C LEU A 253 -19.98 5.74 -4.78
N ASP A 254 -20.78 4.79 -4.26
CA ASP A 254 -22.00 5.05 -3.50
C ASP A 254 -21.70 5.75 -2.16
N ALA A 255 -20.56 5.47 -1.54
CA ALA A 255 -20.07 6.16 -0.35
C ALA A 255 -19.50 7.58 -0.64
N GLY A 256 -19.49 8.01 -1.90
CA GLY A 256 -18.98 9.32 -2.30
C GLY A 256 -17.46 9.39 -2.43
N PHE A 257 -16.77 8.24 -2.54
CA PHE A 257 -15.33 8.21 -2.68
C PHE A 257 -14.84 9.07 -3.85
N ASP A 258 -13.90 9.96 -3.58
CA ASP A 258 -13.26 10.86 -4.55
C ASP A 258 -11.72 10.82 -4.45
N GLY A 259 -11.17 9.70 -4.01
CA GLY A 259 -9.74 9.44 -3.95
C GLY A 259 -9.15 8.95 -5.25
N TYR A 260 -7.89 8.54 -5.19
CA TYR A 260 -7.20 7.91 -6.30
C TYR A 260 -7.59 6.44 -6.45
N TRP A 261 -7.54 5.97 -7.69
CA TRP A 261 -7.64 4.57 -8.06
C TRP A 261 -6.30 4.14 -8.64
N GLY A 262 -5.64 3.22 -7.98
CA GLY A 262 -4.31 2.72 -8.35
C GLY A 262 -4.39 1.35 -9.03
N VAL A 263 -3.55 1.19 -10.03
CA VAL A 263 -3.30 -0.11 -10.65
C VAL A 263 -2.23 -0.83 -9.86
N GLU A 264 -2.47 -2.10 -9.53
CA GLU A 264 -1.47 -3.00 -8.99
C GLU A 264 -1.51 -4.34 -9.72
N TYR A 265 -0.54 -4.59 -10.59
CA TYR A 265 -0.37 -5.89 -11.21
C TYR A 265 0.56 -6.76 -10.36
N THR A 266 0.09 -7.95 -9.99
CA THR A 266 0.81 -8.87 -9.10
C THR A 266 1.20 -10.19 -9.78
N GLY A 267 0.89 -10.33 -11.07
CA GLY A 267 1.14 -11.55 -11.82
C GLY A 267 2.59 -11.72 -12.27
N GLU A 268 2.92 -12.94 -12.69
CA GLU A 268 4.24 -13.29 -13.24
C GLU A 268 4.08 -13.79 -14.67
N GLY A 269 5.04 -13.42 -15.54
CA GLY A 269 5.13 -13.99 -16.89
C GLY A 269 4.26 -13.34 -17.98
N GLU A 270 3.45 -12.35 -17.63
CA GLU A 270 2.69 -11.54 -18.60
C GLU A 270 3.38 -10.19 -18.83
N ASN A 271 2.91 -9.48 -19.85
CA ASN A 271 3.38 -8.12 -20.12
C ASN A 271 2.76 -7.13 -19.14
N SER A 272 3.49 -6.76 -18.08
CA SER A 272 3.07 -5.84 -17.04
C SER A 272 2.58 -4.49 -17.57
N TYR A 273 3.17 -3.99 -18.67
CA TYR A 273 2.73 -2.75 -19.31
C TYR A 273 1.32 -2.88 -19.90
N ALA A 274 1.05 -3.99 -20.60
CA ALA A 274 -0.28 -4.25 -21.16
C ALA A 274 -1.32 -4.52 -20.07
N CYS A 275 -0.95 -5.23 -19.01
CA CYS A 275 -1.81 -5.47 -17.86
C CYS A 275 -2.20 -4.16 -17.17
N ALA A 276 -1.23 -3.24 -16.98
CA ALA A 276 -1.51 -1.92 -16.42
C ALA A 276 -2.45 -1.09 -17.30
N GLU A 277 -2.27 -1.12 -18.63
CA GLU A 277 -3.17 -0.44 -19.59
C GLU A 277 -4.60 -0.97 -19.48
N TYR A 278 -4.77 -2.29 -19.39
CA TYR A 278 -6.06 -2.93 -19.24
C TYR A 278 -6.74 -2.53 -17.92
N GLN A 279 -6.02 -2.60 -16.81
CA GLN A 279 -6.54 -2.18 -15.49
C GLN A 279 -6.93 -0.69 -15.49
N LEU A 280 -6.11 0.19 -16.07
CA LEU A 280 -6.45 1.61 -16.23
C LEU A 280 -7.71 1.82 -17.06
N ALA A 281 -7.88 1.05 -18.14
CA ALA A 281 -9.08 1.13 -18.97
C ALA A 281 -10.34 0.68 -18.21
N ALA A 282 -10.24 -0.40 -17.43
CA ALA A 282 -11.34 -0.90 -16.58
C ALA A 282 -11.73 0.14 -15.51
N ILE A 283 -10.76 0.75 -14.83
CA ILE A 283 -11.02 1.82 -13.85
C ILE A 283 -11.68 3.04 -14.52
N LYS A 284 -11.17 3.49 -15.67
CA LYS A 284 -11.73 4.62 -16.41
C LYS A 284 -13.20 4.34 -16.80
N ARG A 285 -13.50 3.10 -17.20
CA ARG A 285 -14.87 2.68 -17.52
C ARG A 285 -15.76 2.72 -16.27
N LEU A 286 -15.31 2.19 -15.13
CA LEU A 286 -16.05 2.28 -13.87
C LEU A 286 -16.35 3.75 -13.52
N LEU A 287 -15.34 4.62 -13.55
CA LEU A 287 -15.48 6.03 -13.17
C LEU A 287 -16.36 6.83 -14.16
N SER A 288 -16.50 6.38 -15.40
CA SER A 288 -17.40 7.01 -16.37
C SER A 288 -18.88 6.79 -16.04
N LEU A 289 -19.20 5.83 -15.16
CA LEU A 289 -20.56 5.57 -14.69
C LEU A 289 -20.95 6.45 -13.50
N LYS A 290 -19.99 7.17 -12.92
CA LYS A 290 -20.25 8.17 -11.86
C LYS A 290 -21.03 9.33 -12.50
N LYS A 291 -22.35 9.37 -12.24
CA LYS A 291 -23.24 10.46 -12.67
C LYS A 291 -23.36 11.52 -11.59
#